data_349a001f8f00b8c84086f9c60f82e719
#
_entry.id   349a001f8f00b8c84086f9c60f82e719
#
_cell.length_a   1.000
_cell.length_b   1.000
_cell.length_c   1.000
_cell.angle_alpha   90.00
_cell.angle_beta   90.00
_cell.angle_gamma   90.00
#
_symmetry.space_group_name_H-M   'P 1'
#
loop_
_entity.id
_entity.type
_entity.pdbx_description
1 polymer ?
#
loop_
_entity_poly.entity_id
_entity_poly.type
_entity_poly.pdbx_seq_one_letter_code
_entity_poly.pdbx_strand_id
1 'polypeptide(L)'
;MTHRGFGKPEPTTFNIKPYGLKIFKQRWYVLAESQYPDHRLLIYALDRFEAMERIDESYDIPEDFDVARHFQLSYGVTGLNGTPELIRLKVDASQVPYFRSLPLHRSQKEEETTEDYSIFSYFVVPTYELRQEILSHGANVEVLYPKTLRAQIKEEIAEMHKIYK
;
A
#
# COMPACT_ATOMS: atom_id res chain seq x y z
N MET A 1 -10.75 -15.18 16.25
CA MET A 1 -9.30 -15.22 15.97
C MET A 1 -8.49 -14.54 17.05
N THR A 2 -7.28 -15.01 17.30
CA THR A 2 -6.31 -14.40 18.21
C THR A 2 -5.18 -13.78 17.38
N HIS A 3 -4.96 -12.48 17.52
CA HIS A 3 -4.04 -11.70 16.70
C HIS A 3 -3.06 -10.91 17.56
N ARG A 4 -1.78 -10.94 17.19
CA ARG A 4 -0.73 -10.16 17.86
C ARG A 4 -0.32 -8.97 16.99
N GLY A 5 -0.67 -7.76 17.44
CA GLY A 5 -0.18 -6.52 16.82
C GLY A 5 1.31 -6.30 17.09
N PHE A 6 2.02 -5.64 16.17
CA PHE A 6 3.40 -5.22 16.45
C PHE A 6 3.45 -4.26 17.64
N GLY A 7 4.42 -4.49 18.53
CA GLY A 7 4.59 -3.68 19.74
C GLY A 7 3.52 -3.91 20.82
N LYS A 8 2.64 -4.89 20.66
CA LYS A 8 1.70 -5.31 21.70
C LYS A 8 2.27 -6.50 22.46
N PRO A 9 2.37 -6.42 23.81
CA PRO A 9 2.90 -7.52 24.62
C PRO A 9 1.99 -8.75 24.57
N GLU A 10 0.67 -8.52 24.57
CA GLU A 10 -0.34 -9.58 24.59
C GLU A 10 -1.14 -9.63 23.29
N PRO A 11 -1.49 -10.82 22.81
CA PRO A 11 -2.42 -10.99 21.71
C PRO A 11 -3.83 -10.59 22.13
N THR A 12 -4.64 -10.21 21.15
CA THR A 12 -6.05 -9.87 21.36
C THR A 12 -6.92 -10.86 20.62
N THR A 13 -7.92 -11.42 21.29
CA THR A 13 -8.91 -12.32 20.70
C THR A 13 -10.19 -11.55 20.37
N PHE A 14 -10.67 -11.69 19.13
CA PHE A 14 -11.87 -11.03 18.64
C PHE A 14 -12.44 -11.74 17.41
N ASN A 15 -13.70 -11.44 17.07
CA ASN A 15 -14.35 -11.95 15.89
C ASN A 15 -14.16 -10.99 14.72
N ILE A 16 -14.07 -11.54 13.52
CA ILE A 16 -14.08 -10.80 12.27
C ILE A 16 -15.02 -11.46 11.26
N LYS A 17 -15.51 -10.68 10.32
CA LYS A 17 -16.21 -11.19 9.15
C LYS A 17 -15.28 -10.99 7.94
N PRO A 18 -14.62 -12.05 7.43
CA PRO A 18 -13.69 -11.92 6.30
C PRO A 18 -14.42 -11.62 5.00
N TYR A 19 -13.96 -10.61 4.30
CA TYR A 19 -14.48 -10.17 3.00
C TYR A 19 -13.62 -10.64 1.83
N GLY A 20 -12.31 -10.79 2.03
CA GLY A 20 -11.42 -11.29 1.00
C GLY A 20 -9.95 -11.27 1.40
N LEU A 21 -9.11 -11.75 0.49
CA LEU A 21 -7.67 -11.85 0.69
C LEU A 21 -6.93 -10.93 -0.29
N LYS A 22 -5.79 -10.41 0.15
CA LYS A 22 -4.84 -9.66 -0.67
C LYS A 22 -3.42 -10.14 -0.41
N ILE A 23 -2.64 -10.27 -1.49
CA ILE A 23 -1.19 -10.45 -1.40
C ILE A 23 -0.53 -9.10 -1.64
N PHE A 24 0.42 -8.75 -0.79
CA PHE A 24 1.30 -7.60 -1.01
C PHE A 24 2.69 -7.89 -0.44
N LYS A 25 3.73 -7.69 -1.24
CA LYS A 25 5.15 -7.96 -0.88
C LYS A 25 5.32 -9.32 -0.20
N GLN A 26 4.81 -10.39 -0.83
CA GLN A 26 4.89 -11.79 -0.39
C GLN A 26 4.16 -12.12 0.92
N ARG A 27 3.35 -11.21 1.44
CA ARG A 27 2.55 -11.41 2.64
C ARG A 27 1.07 -11.45 2.30
N TRP A 28 0.37 -12.37 2.94
CA TRP A 28 -1.08 -12.47 2.86
C TRP A 28 -1.76 -11.59 3.90
N TYR A 29 -2.81 -10.94 3.47
CA TYR A 29 -3.67 -10.11 4.30
C TYR A 29 -5.12 -10.52 4.11
N VAL A 30 -5.90 -10.49 5.20
CA VAL A 30 -7.35 -10.59 5.15
C VAL A 30 -7.97 -9.20 5.34
N LEU A 31 -8.85 -8.84 4.42
CA LEU A 31 -9.76 -7.73 4.58
C LEU A 31 -10.99 -8.24 5.31
N ALA A 32 -11.35 -7.64 6.42
CA ALA A 32 -12.47 -8.11 7.23
C ALA A 32 -13.18 -6.95 7.91
N GLU A 33 -14.49 -7.08 8.07
CA GLU A 33 -15.27 -6.22 8.95
C GLU A 33 -14.88 -6.52 10.42
N SER A 34 -14.56 -5.46 11.12
CA SER A 34 -14.17 -5.54 12.52
C SER A 34 -15.40 -5.58 13.43
N GLN A 35 -15.20 -6.10 14.63
CA GLN A 35 -16.21 -6.05 15.69
C GLN A 35 -16.41 -4.66 16.34
N TYR A 36 -15.66 -3.64 15.89
CA TYR A 36 -15.84 -2.28 16.37
C TYR A 36 -17.22 -1.76 16.00
N PRO A 37 -17.85 -0.88 16.82
CA PRO A 37 -19.21 -0.40 16.59
C PRO A 37 -19.43 0.32 15.24
N ASP A 38 -18.36 0.78 14.62
CA ASP A 38 -18.40 1.44 13.30
C ASP A 38 -18.37 0.44 12.13
N HIS A 39 -18.30 -0.87 12.40
CA HIS A 39 -18.28 -1.94 11.40
C HIS A 39 -17.30 -1.74 10.25
N ARG A 40 -16.23 -0.99 10.50
CA ARG A 40 -15.26 -0.65 9.45
C ARG A 40 -14.48 -1.87 8.97
N LEU A 41 -14.13 -1.84 7.71
CA LEU A 41 -13.22 -2.82 7.12
C LEU A 41 -11.79 -2.53 7.56
N LEU A 42 -11.14 -3.55 8.10
CA LEU A 42 -9.74 -3.52 8.53
C LEU A 42 -8.95 -4.61 7.82
N ILE A 43 -7.64 -4.41 7.77
CA ILE A 43 -6.71 -5.35 7.17
C ILE A 43 -5.84 -5.96 8.26
N TYR A 44 -5.77 -7.30 8.24
CA TYR A 44 -4.96 -8.07 9.16
C TYR A 44 -3.97 -8.94 8.39
N ALA A 45 -2.70 -8.90 8.77
CA ALA A 45 -1.68 -9.77 8.20
C ALA A 45 -1.84 -11.19 8.78
N LEU A 46 -1.94 -12.20 7.92
CA LEU A 46 -2.22 -13.58 8.36
C LEU A 46 -1.09 -14.19 9.19
N ASP A 47 0.14 -13.78 8.98
CA ASP A 47 1.31 -14.21 9.76
C ASP A 47 1.32 -13.72 11.22
N ARG A 48 0.36 -12.87 11.59
CA ARG A 48 0.16 -12.40 12.97
C ARG A 48 -0.99 -13.10 13.70
N PHE A 49 -1.62 -14.08 13.08
CA PHE A 49 -2.64 -14.89 13.73
C PHE A 49 -1.99 -16.03 14.50
N GLU A 50 -2.22 -16.08 15.81
CA GLU A 50 -1.76 -17.16 16.67
C GLU A 50 -2.78 -18.31 16.71
N ALA A 51 -4.07 -17.98 16.61
CA ALA A 51 -5.15 -18.95 16.54
C ALA A 51 -6.33 -18.44 15.72
N MET A 52 -6.95 -19.31 14.97
CA MET A 52 -8.19 -19.05 14.24
C MET A 52 -9.16 -20.20 14.48
N GLU A 53 -10.40 -19.85 14.79
CA GLU A 53 -11.52 -20.78 14.90
C GLU A 53 -12.67 -20.27 14.05
N ARG A 54 -13.32 -21.18 13.36
CA ARG A 54 -14.59 -20.89 12.71
C ARG A 54 -15.69 -20.93 13.77
N ILE A 55 -16.47 -19.86 13.83
CA ILE A 55 -17.70 -19.82 14.61
C ILE A 55 -18.88 -20.10 13.69
N ASP A 56 -19.93 -20.70 14.23
CA ASP A 56 -21.13 -21.07 13.46
C ASP A 56 -22.12 -19.89 13.40
N GLU A 57 -21.61 -18.76 12.91
CA GLU A 57 -22.37 -17.55 12.66
C GLU A 57 -22.27 -17.18 11.17
N SER A 58 -23.40 -17.02 10.52
CA SER A 58 -23.44 -16.52 9.15
C SER A 58 -23.43 -14.99 9.13
N TYR A 59 -22.88 -14.43 8.06
CA TYR A 59 -22.93 -13.00 7.75
C TYR A 59 -23.04 -12.80 6.23
N ASP A 60 -23.60 -11.69 5.83
CA ASP A 60 -23.73 -11.32 4.43
C ASP A 60 -22.66 -10.32 4.04
N ILE A 61 -22.03 -10.56 2.89
CA ILE A 61 -21.19 -9.57 2.23
C ILE A 61 -22.09 -8.86 1.21
N PRO A 62 -22.09 -7.50 1.14
CA PRO A 62 -22.88 -6.80 0.15
C PRO A 62 -22.59 -7.34 -1.28
N GLU A 63 -23.63 -7.60 -2.07
CA GLU A 63 -23.49 -8.20 -3.39
C GLU A 63 -22.62 -7.37 -4.36
N ASP A 64 -22.58 -6.05 -4.16
CA ASP A 64 -21.79 -5.11 -4.95
C ASP A 64 -20.37 -4.90 -4.40
N PHE A 65 -19.99 -5.62 -3.33
CA PHE A 65 -18.67 -5.49 -2.75
C PHE A 65 -17.61 -6.21 -3.59
N ASP A 66 -16.62 -5.46 -4.03
CA ASP A 66 -15.46 -5.96 -4.79
C ASP A 66 -14.16 -5.61 -4.08
N VAL A 67 -13.43 -6.65 -3.67
CA VAL A 67 -12.11 -6.52 -3.03
C VAL A 67 -11.12 -5.76 -3.92
N ALA A 68 -11.11 -6.02 -5.23
CA ALA A 68 -10.22 -5.34 -6.16
C ALA A 68 -10.55 -3.85 -6.27
N ARG A 69 -11.84 -3.51 -6.27
CA ARG A 69 -12.32 -2.13 -6.24
C ARG A 69 -11.96 -1.43 -4.93
N HIS A 70 -12.03 -2.13 -3.81
CA HIS A 70 -11.67 -1.59 -2.49
C HIS A 70 -10.21 -1.12 -2.44
N PHE A 71 -9.30 -1.84 -3.10
CA PHE A 71 -7.87 -1.51 -3.17
C PHE A 71 -7.45 -0.70 -4.40
N GLN A 72 -8.42 -0.34 -5.26
CA GLN A 72 -8.10 0.15 -6.60
C GLN A 72 -7.27 1.45 -6.65
N LEU A 73 -7.31 2.26 -5.61
CA LEU A 73 -6.62 3.54 -5.54
C LEU A 73 -5.44 3.53 -4.54
N SER A 74 -5.10 2.36 -4.00
CA SER A 74 -4.03 2.23 -3.01
C SER A 74 -2.85 1.44 -3.55
N TYR A 75 -1.65 1.97 -3.36
CA TYR A 75 -0.44 1.17 -3.45
C TYR A 75 -0.20 0.50 -2.09
N GLY A 76 -0.34 -0.83 -2.05
CA GLY A 76 -0.19 -1.58 -0.82
C GLY A 76 -1.49 -1.93 -0.11
N VAL A 77 -1.46 -1.93 1.20
CA VAL A 77 -2.55 -2.39 2.08
C VAL A 77 -2.98 -1.34 3.11
N THR A 78 -2.30 -0.20 3.19
CA THR A 78 -2.67 0.90 4.09
C THR A 78 -3.27 2.08 3.33
N GLY A 79 -3.78 3.07 4.04
CA GLY A 79 -4.27 4.33 3.46
C GLY A 79 -5.55 4.23 2.64
N LEU A 80 -6.36 3.18 2.84
CA LEU A 80 -7.57 2.91 2.06
C LEU A 80 -8.60 4.05 2.09
N ASN A 81 -8.60 4.86 3.15
CA ASN A 81 -9.49 6.01 3.34
C ASN A 81 -8.82 7.35 2.97
N GLY A 82 -7.61 7.29 2.38
CA GLY A 82 -6.90 8.48 1.93
C GLY A 82 -7.50 9.06 0.64
N THR A 83 -7.17 10.33 0.36
CA THR A 83 -7.55 10.96 -0.90
C THR A 83 -6.54 10.63 -1.98
N PRO A 84 -6.95 10.02 -3.11
CA PRO A 84 -6.05 9.77 -4.23
C PRO A 84 -5.71 11.09 -4.92
N GLU A 85 -4.47 11.18 -5.38
CA GLU A 85 -3.97 12.33 -6.12
C GLU A 85 -3.08 11.90 -7.28
N LEU A 86 -2.86 12.82 -8.22
CA LEU A 86 -1.91 12.61 -9.29
C LEU A 86 -0.49 12.61 -8.72
N ILE A 87 0.28 11.57 -9.06
CA ILE A 87 1.70 11.47 -8.71
C ILE A 87 2.49 11.37 -10.01
N ARG A 88 3.57 12.13 -10.14
CA ARG A 88 4.49 12.06 -11.26
C ARG A 88 5.88 11.72 -10.78
N LEU A 89 6.43 10.67 -11.36
CA LEU A 89 7.78 10.19 -11.09
C LEU A 89 8.63 10.32 -12.36
N LYS A 90 9.80 10.93 -12.23
CA LYS A 90 10.85 10.85 -13.23
C LYS A 90 11.69 9.64 -12.93
N VAL A 91 11.86 8.77 -13.91
CA VAL A 91 12.55 7.49 -13.79
C VAL A 91 13.73 7.48 -14.75
N ASP A 92 14.94 7.21 -14.24
CA ASP A 92 16.17 7.11 -15.03
C ASP A 92 16.03 6.05 -16.14
N ALA A 93 16.63 6.29 -17.30
CA ALA A 93 16.54 5.43 -18.47
C ALA A 93 16.90 3.96 -18.17
N SER A 94 17.85 3.72 -17.26
CA SER A 94 18.25 2.36 -16.85
C SER A 94 17.14 1.58 -16.12
N GLN A 95 16.18 2.29 -15.51
CA GLN A 95 15.07 1.71 -14.77
C GLN A 95 13.75 1.66 -15.56
N VAL A 96 13.63 2.42 -16.62
CA VAL A 96 12.40 2.48 -17.45
C VAL A 96 11.91 1.11 -17.91
N PRO A 97 12.76 0.17 -18.39
CA PRO A 97 12.29 -1.16 -18.79
C PRO A 97 11.60 -1.93 -17.66
N TYR A 98 12.07 -1.77 -16.42
CA TYR A 98 11.46 -2.43 -15.26
C TYR A 98 10.08 -1.85 -14.92
N PHE A 99 9.94 -0.53 -14.97
CA PHE A 99 8.66 0.15 -14.76
C PHE A 99 7.62 -0.21 -15.84
N ARG A 100 8.06 -0.43 -17.08
CA ARG A 100 7.20 -0.88 -18.18
C ARG A 100 6.77 -2.33 -18.01
N SER A 101 7.70 -3.20 -17.62
CA SER A 101 7.43 -4.64 -17.49
C SER A 101 6.63 -5.00 -16.24
N LEU A 102 6.79 -4.24 -15.17
CA LEU A 102 6.08 -4.43 -13.90
C LEU A 102 5.58 -3.07 -13.38
N PRO A 103 4.45 -2.58 -13.86
CA PRO A 103 3.89 -1.31 -13.40
C PRO A 103 3.67 -1.29 -11.89
N LEU A 104 4.05 -0.20 -11.22
CA LEU A 104 3.84 -0.05 -9.78
C LEU A 104 2.34 -0.06 -9.43
N HIS A 105 1.50 0.44 -10.32
CA HIS A 105 0.07 0.48 -10.12
C HIS A 105 -0.65 0.45 -11.48
N ARG A 106 -1.86 -0.11 -11.52
CA ARG A 106 -2.68 -0.22 -12.73
C ARG A 106 -3.02 1.12 -13.40
N SER A 107 -2.93 2.23 -12.67
CA SER A 107 -3.13 3.58 -13.22
C SER A 107 -1.88 4.17 -13.86
N GLN A 108 -0.76 3.43 -13.91
CA GLN A 108 0.47 3.89 -14.51
C GLN A 108 0.27 4.31 -15.96
N LYS A 109 0.73 5.51 -16.28
CA LYS A 109 0.83 6.02 -17.64
C LYS A 109 2.21 6.61 -17.85
N GLU A 110 2.84 6.29 -18.97
CA GLU A 110 4.06 6.93 -19.39
C GLU A 110 3.69 8.20 -20.18
N GLU A 111 4.04 9.37 -19.65
CA GLU A 111 3.66 10.67 -20.21
C GLU A 111 4.74 11.25 -21.15
N GLU A 112 5.99 10.96 -20.84
CA GLU A 112 7.14 11.47 -21.56
C GLU A 112 8.27 10.44 -21.57
N THR A 113 9.00 10.37 -22.67
CA THR A 113 10.19 9.53 -22.83
C THR A 113 11.28 10.32 -23.54
N THR A 114 12.50 10.28 -22.98
CA THR A 114 13.72 10.81 -23.57
C THR A 114 14.80 9.73 -23.61
N GLU A 115 16.01 10.08 -24.04
CA GLU A 115 17.16 9.18 -23.96
C GLU A 115 17.63 8.93 -22.51
N ASP A 116 17.43 9.94 -21.62
CA ASP A 116 17.94 9.93 -20.24
C ASP A 116 16.91 9.45 -19.21
N TYR A 117 15.60 9.62 -19.49
CA TYR A 117 14.53 9.32 -18.53
C TYR A 117 13.17 9.14 -19.19
N SER A 118 12.22 8.57 -18.43
CA SER A 118 10.78 8.68 -18.69
C SER A 118 10.04 9.28 -17.49
N ILE A 119 8.90 9.93 -17.76
CA ILE A 119 7.97 10.41 -16.73
C ILE A 119 6.76 9.49 -16.70
N PHE A 120 6.54 8.88 -15.54
CA PHE A 120 5.36 8.08 -15.27
C PHE A 120 4.40 8.80 -14.34
N SER A 121 3.11 8.74 -14.64
CA SER A 121 2.06 9.25 -13.77
C SER A 121 1.20 8.14 -13.19
N TYR A 122 0.66 8.42 -12.01
CA TYR A 122 -0.19 7.52 -11.23
C TYR A 122 -1.32 8.32 -10.61
N PHE A 123 -2.49 7.71 -10.45
CA PHE A 123 -3.58 8.27 -9.66
C PHE A 123 -3.86 7.33 -8.49
N VAL A 124 -3.26 7.63 -7.34
CA VAL A 124 -3.27 6.77 -6.15
C VAL A 124 -3.19 7.60 -4.87
N VAL A 125 -3.59 6.99 -3.76
CA VAL A 125 -3.32 7.55 -2.43
C VAL A 125 -1.81 7.46 -2.15
N PRO A 126 -1.14 8.56 -1.74
CA PRO A 126 0.29 8.56 -1.41
C PRO A 126 0.54 7.90 -0.04
N THR A 127 0.45 6.58 -0.04
CA THR A 127 0.60 5.76 1.17
C THR A 127 2.04 5.69 1.66
N TYR A 128 2.23 5.21 2.90
CA TYR A 128 3.55 4.89 3.43
C TYR A 128 4.28 3.88 2.52
N GLU A 129 3.57 2.84 2.08
CA GLU A 129 4.16 1.81 1.20
C GLU A 129 4.63 2.37 -0.13
N LEU A 130 3.90 3.35 -0.70
CA LEU A 130 4.34 4.01 -1.93
C LEU A 130 5.62 4.82 -1.72
N ARG A 131 5.72 5.54 -0.58
CA ARG A 131 6.96 6.26 -0.25
C ARG A 131 8.15 5.30 -0.10
N GLN A 132 7.96 4.19 0.60
CA GLN A 132 8.99 3.16 0.73
C GLN A 132 9.39 2.57 -0.62
N GLU A 133 8.43 2.37 -1.52
CA GLU A 133 8.72 1.91 -2.89
C GLU A 133 9.58 2.91 -3.65
N ILE A 134 9.20 4.19 -3.63
CA ILE A 134 9.97 5.26 -4.28
C ILE A 134 11.40 5.31 -3.74
N LEU A 135 11.57 5.28 -2.43
CA LEU A 135 12.89 5.30 -1.77
C LEU A 135 13.75 4.07 -2.11
N SER A 136 13.13 2.91 -2.36
CA SER A 136 13.85 1.68 -2.71
C SER A 136 14.58 1.76 -4.05
N HIS A 137 14.16 2.67 -4.93
CA HIS A 137 14.82 2.93 -6.22
C HIS A 137 16.02 3.90 -6.11
N GLY A 138 16.29 4.44 -4.92
CA GLY A 138 17.42 5.33 -4.67
C GLY A 138 17.39 6.59 -5.55
N ALA A 139 18.52 6.92 -6.17
CA ALA A 139 18.68 8.09 -7.01
C ALA A 139 18.04 7.96 -8.41
N ASN A 140 17.55 6.78 -8.76
CA ASN A 140 16.99 6.53 -10.10
C ASN A 140 15.54 7.00 -10.26
N VAL A 141 14.88 7.37 -9.16
CA VAL A 141 13.49 7.85 -9.19
C VAL A 141 13.35 9.16 -8.44
N GLU A 142 12.81 10.16 -9.11
CA GLU A 142 12.54 11.48 -8.55
C GLU A 142 11.05 11.77 -8.55
N VAL A 143 10.51 12.23 -7.41
CA VAL A 143 9.12 12.71 -7.32
C VAL A 143 9.05 14.13 -7.91
N LEU A 144 8.33 14.30 -9.01
CA LEU A 144 8.09 15.62 -9.63
C LEU A 144 6.83 16.28 -9.04
N TYR A 145 5.81 15.47 -8.74
CA TYR A 145 4.51 15.92 -8.22
C TYR A 145 3.86 14.81 -7.38
N PRO A 146 3.11 15.15 -6.31
CA PRO A 146 2.86 16.49 -5.78
C PRO A 146 4.04 17.01 -4.93
N LYS A 147 4.05 18.32 -4.67
CA LYS A 147 5.09 18.97 -3.86
C LYS A 147 5.14 18.44 -2.43
N THR A 148 3.99 18.04 -1.88
CA THR A 148 3.85 17.43 -0.55
C THR A 148 4.61 16.10 -0.45
N LEU A 149 4.38 15.19 -1.39
CA LEU A 149 5.09 13.90 -1.44
C LEU A 149 6.59 14.12 -1.68
N ARG A 150 6.96 15.04 -2.59
CA ARG A 150 8.36 15.39 -2.83
C ARG A 150 9.06 15.89 -1.56
N ALA A 151 8.38 16.73 -0.77
CA ALA A 151 8.92 17.24 0.49
C ALA A 151 9.13 16.11 1.52
N GLN A 152 8.19 15.19 1.65
CA GLN A 152 8.31 14.03 2.53
C GLN A 152 9.50 13.13 2.15
N ILE A 153 9.65 12.81 0.86
CA ILE A 153 10.80 12.02 0.37
C ILE A 153 12.12 12.75 0.66
N LYS A 154 12.18 14.07 0.41
CA LYS A 154 13.38 14.88 0.71
C LYS A 154 13.74 14.82 2.21
N GLU A 155 12.76 14.90 3.09
CA GLU A 155 12.97 14.82 4.53
C GLU A 155 13.51 13.46 4.95
N GLU A 156 12.91 12.36 4.46
CA GLU A 156 13.37 10.99 4.72
C GLU A 156 14.81 10.78 4.22
N ILE A 157 15.17 11.27 3.04
CA ILE A 157 16.54 11.22 2.51
C ILE A 157 17.50 12.00 3.42
N ALA A 158 17.09 13.16 3.93
CA ALA A 158 17.93 13.95 4.83
C ALA A 158 18.18 13.23 6.17
N GLU A 159 17.18 12.54 6.72
CA GLU A 159 17.35 11.70 7.90
C GLU A 159 18.26 10.49 7.61
N MET A 160 18.07 9.81 6.49
CA MET A 160 18.96 8.72 6.05
C MET A 160 20.40 9.20 5.94
N HIS A 161 20.64 10.38 5.35
CA HIS A 161 22.00 10.94 5.23
C HIS A 161 22.68 11.18 6.57
N LYS A 162 21.93 11.51 7.63
CA LYS A 162 22.50 11.67 8.99
C LYS A 162 23.03 10.36 9.58
N ILE A 163 22.39 9.24 9.23
CA ILE A 163 22.77 7.91 9.74
C ILE A 163 24.11 7.44 9.13
N TYR A 164 24.41 7.87 7.90
CA TYR A 164 25.62 7.47 7.16
C TYR A 164 26.75 8.49 7.21
N LYS A 165 26.66 9.47 8.09
CA LYS A 165 27.76 10.40 8.44
C LYS A 165 28.57 9.86 9.59
#